data_991740d5d92641beab56de33b664a730
#
_entry.id   991740d5d92641beab56de33b664a730
#
_cell.length_a   1.000
_cell.length_b   1.000
_cell.length_c   1.000
_cell.angle_alpha   90.00
_cell.angle_beta   90.00
_cell.angle_gamma   90.00
#
_symmetry.space_group_name_H-M   'P 1'
#
loop_
_entity.id
_entity.type
_entity.pdbx_description
1 polymer ?
#
loop_
_entity_poly.entity_id
_entity_poly.type
_entity_poly.pdbx_seq_one_letter_code
_entity_poly.pdbx_strand_id
1 'polypeptide(L)'
;MRGRVILKVLALVSRFGLAALFLFAAGAKLFTVRDFAANLSNLVEANWVWPAAFAVIAVELLAAVLLIIPRTARLGALVSAALLFGFAAYALYYVYVLHGEPLECGCFGGLIASQLGVSTALRNLALLIPCALILFGLPRLRRAADHNETQPTPDASPS
;
A
#
# COMPACT_ATOMS: atom_id res chain seq x y z
N MET A 1 -27.16 1.39 -11.82
CA MET A 1 -26.25 2.53 -12.04
C MET A 1 -25.50 2.98 -10.77
N ARG A 2 -26.15 3.15 -9.63
CA ARG A 2 -25.54 3.61 -8.37
C ARG A 2 -24.33 2.78 -7.89
N GLY A 3 -24.39 1.44 -7.93
CA GLY A 3 -23.31 0.58 -7.43
C GLY A 3 -21.98 0.72 -8.20
N ARG A 4 -22.02 0.98 -9.51
CA ARG A 4 -20.80 1.19 -10.31
C ARG A 4 -20.10 2.51 -9.99
N VAL A 5 -20.88 3.55 -9.69
CA VAL A 5 -20.33 4.86 -9.29
C VAL A 5 -19.66 4.74 -7.94
N ILE A 6 -20.31 4.10 -6.97
CA ILE A 6 -19.76 3.87 -5.63
C ILE A 6 -18.44 3.09 -5.72
N LEU A 7 -18.36 2.03 -6.52
CA LEU A 7 -17.15 1.23 -6.67
C LEU A 7 -16.00 2.04 -7.31
N LYS A 8 -16.30 2.90 -8.30
CA LYS A 8 -15.31 3.81 -8.90
C LYS A 8 -14.76 4.79 -7.89
N VAL A 9 -15.63 5.44 -7.12
CA VAL A 9 -15.25 6.40 -6.09
C VAL A 9 -14.41 5.71 -5.01
N LEU A 10 -14.85 4.53 -4.55
CA LEU A 10 -14.15 3.77 -3.54
C LEU A 10 -12.73 3.35 -4.01
N ALA A 11 -12.60 2.86 -5.23
CA ALA A 11 -11.30 2.52 -5.81
C ALA A 11 -10.40 3.74 -6.00
N LEU A 12 -10.96 4.90 -6.35
CA LEU A 12 -10.22 6.14 -6.50
C LEU A 12 -9.71 6.67 -5.15
N VAL A 13 -10.59 6.70 -4.16
CA VAL A 13 -10.25 7.11 -2.78
C VAL A 13 -9.19 6.17 -2.19
N SER A 14 -9.36 4.85 -2.34
CA SER A 14 -8.38 3.86 -1.90
C SER A 14 -7.01 4.08 -2.54
N ARG A 15 -6.98 4.38 -3.82
CA ARG A 15 -5.76 4.59 -4.61
C ARG A 15 -4.98 5.82 -4.13
N PHE A 16 -5.66 6.97 -4.02
CA PHE A 16 -5.01 8.20 -3.55
C PHE A 16 -4.71 8.16 -2.06
N GLY A 17 -5.57 7.53 -1.26
CA GLY A 17 -5.33 7.32 0.16
C GLY A 17 -4.07 6.49 0.44
N LEU A 18 -3.89 5.38 -0.29
CA LEU A 18 -2.68 4.56 -0.20
C LEU A 18 -1.45 5.31 -0.71
N ALA A 19 -1.55 6.06 -1.81
CA ALA A 19 -0.43 6.84 -2.33
C ALA A 19 0.03 7.89 -1.31
N ALA A 20 -0.90 8.62 -0.72
CA ALA A 20 -0.59 9.60 0.33
C ALA A 20 0.03 8.95 1.57
N LEU A 21 -0.49 7.78 1.98
CA LEU A 21 0.04 7.03 3.11
C LEU A 21 1.50 6.60 2.87
N PHE A 22 1.82 6.05 1.70
CA PHE A 22 3.18 5.64 1.37
C PHE A 22 4.13 6.82 1.21
N LEU A 23 3.69 7.95 0.63
CA LEU A 23 4.49 9.18 0.58
C LEU A 23 4.80 9.71 1.99
N PHE A 24 3.80 9.71 2.87
CA PHE A 24 3.97 10.11 4.25
C PHE A 24 4.93 9.16 4.99
N ALA A 25 4.75 7.84 4.84
CA ALA A 25 5.60 6.83 5.47
C ALA A 25 7.06 6.92 5.01
N ALA A 26 7.30 7.08 3.71
CA ALA A 26 8.64 7.27 3.15
C ALA A 26 9.27 8.58 3.64
N GLY A 27 8.52 9.68 3.64
CA GLY A 27 8.97 10.96 4.17
C GLY A 27 9.35 10.87 5.65
N ALA A 28 8.48 10.30 6.47
CA ALA A 28 8.73 10.10 7.89
C ALA A 28 10.03 9.29 8.14
N LYS A 29 10.23 8.18 7.39
CA LYS A 29 11.45 7.37 7.49
C LYS A 29 12.71 8.13 7.04
N LEU A 30 12.61 9.03 6.07
CA LEU A 30 13.75 9.87 5.67
C LEU A 30 14.18 10.81 6.81
N PHE A 31 13.23 11.38 7.54
CA PHE A 31 13.52 12.24 8.69
C PHE A 31 14.11 11.47 9.87
N THR A 32 13.69 10.23 10.08
CA THR A 32 14.14 9.36 11.20
C THR A 32 14.88 8.13 10.70
N VAL A 33 15.68 8.28 9.65
CA VAL A 33 16.36 7.15 8.99
C VAL A 33 17.29 6.38 9.92
N ARG A 34 17.87 7.02 10.93
CA ARG A 34 18.74 6.37 11.93
C ARG A 34 17.96 5.40 12.80
N ASP A 35 16.77 5.83 13.29
CA ASP A 35 15.92 5.00 14.14
C ASP A 35 15.32 3.85 13.32
N PHE A 36 14.95 4.11 12.06
CA PHE A 36 14.51 3.08 11.15
C PHE A 36 15.62 2.05 10.86
N ALA A 37 16.86 2.50 10.64
CA ALA A 37 18.02 1.62 10.45
C ALA A 37 18.31 0.80 11.73
N ALA A 38 18.21 1.40 12.93
CA ALA A 38 18.37 0.69 14.18
C ALA A 38 17.31 -0.42 14.35
N ASN A 39 16.06 -0.17 13.98
CA ASN A 39 15.03 -1.21 13.98
C ASN A 39 15.34 -2.34 12.98
N LEU A 40 15.88 -2.00 11.83
CA LEU A 40 16.20 -2.95 10.77
C LEU A 40 17.40 -3.83 11.12
N SER A 41 18.33 -3.37 11.99
CA SER A 41 19.48 -4.12 12.46
C SER A 41 19.11 -5.40 13.23
N ASN A 42 17.87 -5.52 13.72
CA ASN A 42 17.34 -6.76 14.30
C ASN A 42 17.00 -7.84 13.24
N LEU A 43 16.97 -7.46 11.96
CA LEU A 43 16.55 -8.34 10.87
C LEU A 43 17.66 -8.65 9.89
N VAL A 44 18.57 -7.72 9.68
CA VAL A 44 19.66 -7.80 8.70
C VAL A 44 21.02 -7.51 9.35
N GLU A 45 22.07 -8.12 8.78
CA GLU A 45 23.43 -7.89 9.23
C GLU A 45 23.84 -6.42 9.08
N ALA A 46 24.75 -5.97 9.94
CA ALA A 46 25.18 -4.58 10.06
C ALA A 46 25.58 -3.92 8.72
N ASN A 47 26.23 -4.68 7.83
CA ASN A 47 26.67 -4.18 6.53
C ASN A 47 25.51 -3.90 5.56
N TRP A 48 24.36 -4.54 5.77
CA TRP A 48 23.18 -4.44 4.90
C TRP A 48 22.07 -3.52 5.43
N VAL A 49 22.22 -3.02 6.66
CA VAL A 49 21.19 -2.18 7.31
C VAL A 49 20.90 -0.93 6.49
N TRP A 50 21.93 -0.18 6.11
CA TRP A 50 21.75 1.05 5.35
C TRP A 50 21.23 0.83 3.93
N PRO A 51 21.80 -0.10 3.13
CA PRO A 51 21.23 -0.43 1.83
C PRO A 51 19.77 -0.89 1.92
N ALA A 52 19.42 -1.72 2.90
CA ALA A 52 18.06 -2.19 3.10
C ALA A 52 17.10 -1.06 3.51
N ALA A 53 17.53 -0.15 4.40
CA ALA A 53 16.71 1.00 4.80
C ALA A 53 16.37 1.89 3.60
N PHE A 54 17.35 2.24 2.78
CA PHE A 54 17.11 3.04 1.58
C PHE A 54 16.30 2.29 0.52
N ALA A 55 16.51 0.98 0.37
CA ALA A 55 15.72 0.14 -0.53
C ALA A 55 14.24 0.15 -0.16
N VAL A 56 13.91 0.00 1.13
CA VAL A 56 12.52 0.06 1.61
C VAL A 56 11.90 1.42 1.29
N ILE A 57 12.58 2.53 1.61
CA ILE A 57 12.10 3.88 1.34
C ILE A 57 11.88 4.08 -0.17
N ALA A 58 12.82 3.63 -1.01
CA ALA A 58 12.71 3.72 -2.46
C ALA A 58 11.51 2.93 -3.00
N VAL A 59 11.26 1.72 -2.47
CA VAL A 59 10.11 0.90 -2.87
C VAL A 59 8.79 1.52 -2.41
N GLU A 60 8.74 2.15 -1.24
CA GLU A 60 7.56 2.91 -0.77
C GLU A 60 7.25 4.09 -1.70
N LEU A 61 8.26 4.87 -2.09
CA LEU A 61 8.10 5.96 -3.05
C LEU A 61 7.65 5.44 -4.42
N LEU A 62 8.25 4.36 -4.88
CA LEU A 62 7.86 3.72 -6.13
C LEU A 62 6.40 3.24 -6.09
N ALA A 63 5.97 2.60 -5.00
CA ALA A 63 4.59 2.18 -4.80
C ALA A 63 3.62 3.37 -4.88
N ALA A 64 3.95 4.49 -4.22
CA ALA A 64 3.15 5.71 -4.26
C ALA A 64 3.03 6.27 -5.69
N VAL A 65 4.15 6.37 -6.42
CA VAL A 65 4.16 6.84 -7.82
C VAL A 65 3.34 5.92 -8.73
N LEU A 66 3.51 4.60 -8.60
CA LEU A 66 2.75 3.62 -9.37
C LEU A 66 1.24 3.69 -9.08
N LEU A 67 0.85 3.99 -7.85
CA LEU A 67 -0.55 4.21 -7.47
C LEU A 67 -1.11 5.50 -8.08
N ILE A 68 -0.33 6.57 -8.20
CA ILE A 68 -0.77 7.85 -8.78
C ILE A 68 -1.02 7.71 -10.29
N ILE A 69 -0.27 6.88 -10.99
CA ILE A 69 -0.40 6.68 -12.44
C ILE A 69 -1.53 5.66 -12.73
N PRO A 70 -2.61 6.03 -13.48
CA PRO A 70 -3.75 5.13 -13.69
C PRO A 70 -3.42 3.81 -14.38
N ARG A 71 -2.40 3.84 -15.26
CA ARG A 71 -1.99 2.66 -16.04
C ARG A 71 -1.26 1.61 -15.20
N THR A 72 -0.52 2.06 -14.19
CA THR A 72 0.31 1.22 -13.31
C THR A 72 -0.29 0.99 -11.92
N ALA A 73 -1.49 1.53 -11.66
CA ALA A 73 -2.13 1.47 -10.34
C ALA A 73 -2.30 0.04 -9.79
N ARG A 74 -2.47 -0.97 -10.64
CA ARG A 74 -2.52 -2.37 -10.22
C ARG A 74 -1.15 -2.87 -9.73
N LEU A 75 -0.09 -2.53 -10.46
CA LEU A 75 1.28 -2.87 -10.04
C LEU A 75 1.60 -2.16 -8.73
N GLY A 76 1.23 -0.87 -8.60
CA GLY A 76 1.33 -0.13 -7.36
C GLY A 76 0.60 -0.80 -6.20
N ALA A 77 -0.63 -1.29 -6.42
CA ALA A 77 -1.38 -2.01 -5.39
C ALA A 77 -0.74 -3.35 -4.99
N LEU A 78 -0.13 -4.08 -5.95
CA LEU A 78 0.63 -5.30 -5.65
C LEU A 78 1.88 -5.02 -4.82
N VAL A 79 2.67 -4.01 -5.21
CA VAL A 79 3.86 -3.60 -4.45
C VAL A 79 3.48 -3.13 -3.06
N SER A 80 2.40 -2.33 -2.94
CA SER A 80 1.86 -1.89 -1.65
C SER A 80 1.43 -3.06 -0.78
N ALA A 81 0.73 -4.04 -1.35
CA ALA A 81 0.30 -5.23 -0.61
C ALA A 81 1.49 -6.06 -0.11
N ALA A 82 2.53 -6.23 -0.93
CA ALA A 82 3.75 -6.91 -0.53
C ALA A 82 4.48 -6.19 0.61
N LEU A 83 4.60 -4.85 0.55
CA LEU A 83 5.19 -4.05 1.63
C LEU A 83 4.38 -4.15 2.93
N LEU A 84 3.05 -3.98 2.86
CA LEU A 84 2.17 -4.05 4.03
C LEU A 84 2.21 -5.44 4.68
N PHE A 85 2.22 -6.49 3.88
CA PHE A 85 2.37 -7.85 4.36
C PHE A 85 3.74 -8.08 5.01
N GLY A 86 4.82 -7.61 4.37
CA GLY A 86 6.17 -7.69 4.93
C GLY A 86 6.29 -6.96 6.27
N PHE A 87 5.73 -5.76 6.39
CA PHE A 87 5.73 -5.02 7.66
C PHE A 87 4.86 -5.70 8.74
N ALA A 88 3.73 -6.29 8.37
CA ALA A 88 2.91 -7.05 9.30
C ALA A 88 3.64 -8.31 9.79
N ALA A 89 4.28 -9.05 8.88
CA ALA A 89 5.06 -10.23 9.19
C ALA A 89 6.26 -9.89 10.10
N TYR A 90 6.97 -8.80 9.80
CA TYR A 90 8.07 -8.32 10.65
C TYR A 90 7.59 -7.94 12.04
N ALA A 91 6.48 -7.22 12.15
CA ALA A 91 5.94 -6.84 13.46
C ALA A 91 5.56 -8.05 14.31
N LEU A 92 4.96 -9.08 13.71
CA LEU A 92 4.64 -10.34 14.40
C LEU A 92 5.89 -11.13 14.76
N TYR A 93 6.86 -11.24 13.85
CA TYR A 93 8.14 -11.90 14.10
C TYR A 93 8.87 -11.26 15.29
N TYR A 94 8.91 -9.93 15.32
CA TYR A 94 9.56 -9.18 16.39
C TYR A 94 8.93 -9.47 17.78
N VAL A 95 7.60 -9.51 17.83
CA VAL A 95 6.87 -9.73 19.10
C VAL A 95 6.96 -11.19 19.54
N TYR A 96 6.71 -12.14 18.65
CA TYR A 96 6.53 -13.55 19.03
C TYR A 96 7.81 -14.37 18.99
N VAL A 97 8.78 -14.00 18.16
CA VAL A 97 10.03 -14.77 18.01
C VAL A 97 11.19 -14.10 18.72
N LEU A 98 11.37 -12.80 18.52
CA LEU A 98 12.46 -12.06 19.17
C LEU A 98 12.11 -11.64 20.59
N HIS A 99 10.85 -11.74 21.02
CA HIS A 99 10.36 -11.29 22.35
C HIS A 99 10.85 -9.86 22.67
N GLY A 100 10.95 -9.03 21.63
CA GLY A 100 11.47 -7.67 21.74
C GLY A 100 10.56 -6.78 22.60
N GLU A 101 11.17 -5.90 23.37
CA GLU A 101 10.43 -4.84 24.06
C GLU A 101 9.73 -3.94 23.03
N PRO A 102 8.60 -3.28 23.38
CA PRO A 102 7.86 -2.42 22.47
C PRO A 102 8.76 -1.30 21.94
N LEU A 103 9.31 -1.49 20.74
CA LEU A 103 10.04 -0.45 20.03
C LEU A 103 9.04 0.47 19.31
N GLU A 104 9.40 1.72 19.16
CA GLU A 104 8.63 2.62 18.28
C GLU A 104 8.64 2.08 16.85
N CYS A 105 7.44 1.90 16.30
CA CYS A 105 7.31 1.39 14.94
C CYS A 105 7.86 2.41 13.95
N GLY A 106 9.01 2.13 13.36
CA GLY A 106 9.60 2.92 12.28
C GLY A 106 8.73 3.02 11.00
N CYS A 107 7.52 2.43 11.00
CA CYS A 107 6.61 2.50 9.85
C CYS A 107 6.15 3.92 9.52
N PHE A 108 6.05 4.80 10.53
CA PHE A 108 5.73 6.23 10.38
C PHE A 108 6.83 7.12 10.97
N GLY A 109 8.08 6.62 11.02
CA GLY A 109 9.25 7.41 11.35
C GLY A 109 9.21 8.07 12.74
N GLY A 110 8.67 7.42 13.78
CA GLY A 110 8.63 7.99 15.13
C GLY A 110 7.70 9.21 15.29
N LEU A 111 7.11 9.74 14.21
CA LEU A 111 6.21 10.90 14.28
C LEU A 111 4.83 10.54 14.88
N ILE A 112 4.45 9.30 14.83
CA ILE A 112 3.26 8.77 15.49
C ILE A 112 3.75 7.65 16.41
N ALA A 113 3.59 7.83 17.70
CA ALA A 113 3.90 6.83 18.73
C ALA A 113 3.05 5.57 18.52
N SER A 114 3.47 4.71 17.60
CA SER A 114 2.90 3.40 17.35
C SER A 114 3.95 2.37 17.68
N GLN A 115 3.74 1.67 18.78
CA GLN A 115 4.62 0.59 19.20
C GLN A 115 4.60 -0.53 18.15
N LEU A 116 5.79 -1.06 17.84
CA LEU A 116 5.93 -2.24 17.01
C LEU A 116 5.24 -3.41 17.73
N GLY A 117 4.12 -3.87 17.22
CA GLY A 117 3.32 -4.86 17.93
C GLY A 117 2.15 -5.39 17.07
N VAL A 118 1.29 -6.15 17.73
CA VAL A 118 0.09 -6.73 17.11
C VAL A 118 -0.81 -5.66 16.50
N SER A 119 -0.92 -4.48 17.12
CA SER A 119 -1.70 -3.35 16.60
C SER A 119 -1.17 -2.84 15.25
N THR A 120 0.15 -2.79 15.08
CA THR A 120 0.80 -2.42 13.82
C THR A 120 0.57 -3.48 12.74
N ALA A 121 0.69 -4.76 13.09
CA ALA A 121 0.39 -5.86 12.17
C ALA A 121 -1.09 -5.80 11.72
N LEU A 122 -2.02 -5.63 12.64
CA LEU A 122 -3.45 -5.56 12.35
C LEU A 122 -3.79 -4.36 11.44
N ARG A 123 -3.20 -3.21 11.70
CA ARG A 123 -3.37 -2.02 10.85
C ARG A 123 -2.85 -2.25 9.43
N ASN A 124 -1.65 -2.84 9.28
CA ASN A 124 -1.10 -3.15 7.97
C ASN A 124 -1.94 -4.19 7.22
N LEU A 125 -2.49 -5.20 7.92
CA LEU A 125 -3.42 -6.16 7.33
C LEU A 125 -4.73 -5.50 6.91
N ALA A 126 -5.27 -4.56 7.69
CA ALA A 126 -6.47 -3.81 7.32
C ALA A 126 -6.24 -2.97 6.04
N LEU A 127 -5.04 -2.44 5.84
CA LEU A 127 -4.66 -1.71 4.62
C LEU A 127 -4.53 -2.60 3.38
N LEU A 128 -4.57 -3.92 3.50
CA LEU A 128 -4.69 -4.82 2.35
C LEU A 128 -6.08 -4.75 1.70
N ILE A 129 -7.13 -4.32 2.45
CA ILE A 129 -8.48 -4.16 1.91
C ILE A 129 -8.51 -3.16 0.75
N PRO A 130 -8.01 -1.91 0.89
CA PRO A 130 -7.94 -0.98 -0.23
C PRO A 130 -7.04 -1.48 -1.38
N CYS A 131 -5.96 -2.23 -1.11
CA CYS A 131 -5.18 -2.87 -2.15
C CYS A 131 -6.03 -3.87 -2.96
N ALA A 132 -6.80 -4.73 -2.29
CA ALA A 132 -7.70 -5.67 -2.92
C ALA A 132 -8.80 -4.97 -3.74
N LEU A 133 -9.36 -3.86 -3.24
CA LEU A 133 -10.34 -3.06 -3.98
C LEU A 133 -9.77 -2.50 -5.29
N ILE A 134 -8.51 -2.06 -5.30
CA ILE A 134 -7.84 -1.59 -6.51
C ILE A 134 -7.60 -2.76 -7.48
N LEU A 135 -7.10 -3.89 -6.98
CA LEU A 135 -6.77 -5.06 -7.81
C LEU A 135 -8.00 -5.68 -8.47
N PHE A 136 -9.10 -5.84 -7.72
CA PHE A 136 -10.30 -6.52 -8.17
C PHE A 136 -11.40 -5.57 -8.68
N GLY A 137 -11.42 -4.31 -8.22
CA GLY A 137 -12.42 -3.32 -8.61
C GLY A 137 -12.16 -2.72 -10.01
N LEU A 138 -10.92 -2.35 -10.32
CA LEU A 138 -10.57 -1.73 -11.60
C LEU A 138 -10.82 -2.61 -12.84
N PRO A 139 -10.55 -3.94 -12.83
CA PRO A 139 -10.82 -4.78 -14.00
C PRO A 139 -12.30 -4.92 -14.33
N ARG A 140 -13.13 -5.01 -13.31
CA ARG A 140 -14.59 -5.11 -13.51
C ARG A 140 -15.16 -3.84 -14.12
N LEU A 141 -14.58 -2.69 -13.82
CA LEU A 141 -15.00 -1.40 -14.38
C LEU A 141 -14.59 -1.21 -15.83
N ARG A 142 -13.40 -1.70 -16.24
CA ARG A 142 -12.95 -1.69 -17.64
C ARG A 142 -13.81 -2.60 -18.49
N ARG A 143 -13.99 -3.86 -18.12
CA ARG A 143 -14.85 -4.80 -18.86
C ARG A 143 -16.29 -4.31 -19.04
N ALA A 144 -16.83 -3.62 -18.02
CA ALA A 144 -18.18 -3.07 -18.12
C ALA A 144 -18.28 -1.82 -19.02
N ALA A 145 -17.18 -1.10 -19.22
CA ALA A 145 -17.12 0.01 -20.18
C ALA A 145 -17.02 -0.51 -21.61
N ASP A 146 -16.14 -1.47 -21.86
CA ASP A 146 -15.97 -2.09 -23.21
C ASP A 146 -17.26 -2.77 -23.71
N HIS A 147 -18.03 -3.39 -22.78
CA HIS A 147 -19.29 -4.03 -23.15
C HIS A 147 -20.41 -3.04 -23.51
N ASN A 148 -20.34 -1.81 -22.99
CA ASN A 148 -21.33 -0.77 -23.27
C ASN A 148 -21.03 -0.01 -24.59
N GLU A 149 -19.76 -0.04 -25.03
CA GLU A 149 -19.31 0.58 -26.26
C GLU A 149 -19.54 -0.32 -27.49
N THR A 150 -19.62 -1.65 -27.28
CA THR A 150 -19.86 -2.66 -28.32
C THR A 150 -21.32 -2.96 -28.57
N GLN A 151 -22.26 -2.35 -27.82
CA GLN A 151 -23.69 -2.53 -28.07
C GLN A 151 -24.11 -1.60 -29.22
N PRO A 152 -24.48 -2.13 -30.41
CA PRO A 152 -24.99 -1.30 -31.52
C PRO A 152 -26.24 -0.55 -31.01
N THR A 153 -26.29 0.74 -31.32
CA THR A 153 -27.51 1.52 -31.13
C THR A 153 -28.65 0.80 -31.86
N PRO A 154 -29.80 0.55 -31.20
CA PRO A 154 -30.96 0.01 -31.90
C PRO A 154 -31.30 0.98 -33.02
N ASP A 155 -31.28 0.42 -34.23
CA ASP A 155 -31.58 1.06 -35.49
C ASP A 155 -32.69 2.11 -35.36
N ALA A 156 -32.36 3.35 -35.77
CA ALA A 156 -33.34 4.28 -36.24
C ALA A 156 -33.83 3.73 -37.60
N SER A 157 -34.92 2.95 -37.57
CA SER A 157 -35.56 2.54 -38.81
C SER A 157 -36.08 3.78 -39.53
N PRO A 158 -35.70 3.99 -40.82
CA PRO A 158 -36.29 5.07 -41.59
C PRO A 158 -37.71 4.67 -41.99
N SER A 159 -38.67 5.50 -41.60
CA SER A 159 -40.04 5.53 -42.14
C SER A 159 -40.08 6.20 -43.48
#